data_129cc9b654cc6e15c6d9e44d6c56e217
#
_entry.id   129cc9b654cc6e15c6d9e44d6c56e217
#
_cell.length_a   1.000
_cell.length_b   1.000
_cell.length_c   1.000
_cell.angle_alpha   90.00
_cell.angle_beta   90.00
_cell.angle_gamma   90.00
#
_symmetry.space_group_name_H-M   'P 1'
#
loop_
_entity.id
_entity.type
_entity.pdbx_description
1 polymer ?
#
loop_
_entity_poly.entity_id
_entity_poly.type
_entity_poly.pdbx_seq_one_letter_code
_entity_poly.pdbx_strand_id
1 'polypeptide(L)'
;MKAKKYNWTLRHSFLLFLVIFISSSCVEDVTESTKEPTRYTANDIKSYSDLFDVFWNTMNQRYNYFYEQSSFNWETVYNEYAPKFKKLKTFNRDKQYSKAEISEDCNKAIEYFTEIIDPIIDRHFYVKISLPVSHSFIRNVYFHGGMKSKEKIYTLPF
;
A
#
# COMPACT_ATOMS: atom_id res chain seq x y z
N MET A 1 -5.47 37.21 67.89
CA MET A 1 -5.57 35.94 67.16
C MET A 1 -6.58 36.04 66.00
N LYS A 2 -6.20 36.55 64.85
CA LYS A 2 -7.07 36.65 63.66
C LYS A 2 -6.24 36.42 62.38
N ALA A 3 -5.85 35.18 62.10
CA ALA A 3 -5.06 34.91 60.90
C ALA A 3 -5.27 33.49 60.34
N LYS A 4 -6.42 32.85 60.54
CA LYS A 4 -6.60 31.48 60.06
C LYS A 4 -7.81 31.23 59.11
N LYS A 5 -8.62 32.25 58.81
CA LYS A 5 -9.77 32.07 57.91
C LYS A 5 -9.47 32.29 56.41
N TYR A 6 -8.38 32.94 56.08
CA TYR A 6 -8.10 33.33 54.68
C TYR A 6 -7.53 32.20 53.81
N ASN A 7 -6.91 31.19 54.42
CA ASN A 7 -6.25 30.14 53.65
C ASN A 7 -7.19 29.02 53.15
N TRP A 8 -8.38 28.89 53.70
CA TRP A 8 -9.28 27.81 53.33
C TRP A 8 -10.04 28.12 52.01
N THR A 9 -10.54 29.33 51.86
CA THR A 9 -11.20 29.81 50.62
C THR A 9 -10.24 29.86 49.46
N LEU A 10 -8.97 30.26 49.68
CA LEU A 10 -7.95 30.30 48.61
C LEU A 10 -7.59 28.91 48.14
N ARG A 11 -7.50 27.93 49.01
CA ARG A 11 -7.23 26.53 48.64
C ARG A 11 -8.36 25.90 47.82
N HIS A 12 -9.60 26.18 48.17
CA HIS A 12 -10.76 25.66 47.44
C HIS A 12 -10.91 26.34 46.06
N SER A 13 -10.61 27.65 45.99
CA SER A 13 -10.63 28.37 44.74
C SER A 13 -9.55 27.86 43.79
N PHE A 14 -8.34 27.54 44.31
CA PHE A 14 -7.26 26.97 43.50
C PHE A 14 -7.55 25.56 43.00
N LEU A 15 -8.20 24.73 43.82
CA LEU A 15 -8.66 23.38 43.48
C LEU A 15 -9.73 23.43 42.38
N LEU A 16 -10.70 24.37 42.49
CA LEU A 16 -11.74 24.55 41.49
C LEU A 16 -11.17 25.02 40.15
N PHE A 17 -10.16 25.87 40.16
CA PHE A 17 -9.43 26.34 38.98
C PHE A 17 -8.66 25.19 38.28
N LEU A 18 -8.02 24.34 39.10
CA LEU A 18 -7.29 23.19 38.59
C LEU A 18 -8.20 22.17 37.89
N VAL A 19 -9.40 21.92 38.44
CA VAL A 19 -10.39 21.01 37.85
C VAL A 19 -10.91 21.52 36.49
N ILE A 20 -11.08 22.84 36.35
CA ILE A 20 -11.53 23.45 35.10
C ILE A 20 -10.45 23.32 33.99
N PHE A 21 -9.17 23.39 34.35
CA PHE A 21 -8.05 23.24 33.40
C PHE A 21 -7.90 21.80 32.89
N ILE A 22 -8.28 20.79 33.66
CA ILE A 22 -8.18 19.38 33.27
C ILE A 22 -9.32 18.98 32.31
N SER A 23 -10.47 19.70 32.34
CA SER A 23 -11.59 19.43 31.45
C SER A 23 -11.51 20.09 30.08
N SER A 24 -10.46 20.90 29.82
CA SER A 24 -10.22 21.53 28.50
C SER A 24 -9.29 20.71 27.62
N SER A 25 -9.13 19.41 27.84
CA SER A 25 -8.59 18.52 26.82
C SER A 25 -9.64 18.39 25.74
N CYS A 26 -9.74 19.40 24.87
CA CYS A 26 -10.34 19.22 23.56
C CYS A 26 -9.53 18.15 22.85
N VAL A 27 -10.03 16.94 22.87
CA VAL A 27 -9.79 16.02 21.76
C VAL A 27 -10.42 16.74 20.55
N GLU A 28 -9.61 17.39 19.74
CA GLU A 28 -10.03 17.67 18.37
C GLU A 28 -10.34 16.29 17.79
N ASP A 29 -11.60 15.99 17.67
CA ASP A 29 -12.05 14.96 16.76
C ASP A 29 -11.54 15.38 15.40
N VAL A 30 -10.40 14.84 15.02
CA VAL A 30 -9.96 14.83 13.64
C VAL A 30 -10.99 13.98 12.91
N THR A 31 -12.12 14.60 12.58
CA THR A 31 -13.04 14.12 11.57
C THR A 31 -12.37 14.31 10.20
N GLU A 32 -11.13 13.84 10.08
CA GLU A 32 -10.65 13.42 8.80
C GLU A 32 -11.55 12.25 8.43
N SER A 33 -12.49 12.54 7.54
CA SER A 33 -13.29 11.51 6.87
C SER A 33 -12.29 10.57 6.20
N THR A 34 -11.82 9.57 6.95
CA THR A 34 -10.97 8.52 6.42
C THR A 34 -11.84 7.74 5.47
N LYS A 35 -11.81 8.19 4.22
CA LYS A 35 -12.49 7.49 3.12
C LYS A 35 -12.00 6.05 3.15
N GLU A 36 -12.92 5.12 3.40
CA GLU A 36 -12.55 3.71 3.46
C GLU A 36 -11.79 3.33 2.19
N PRO A 37 -10.68 2.59 2.31
CA PRO A 37 -9.92 2.15 1.16
C PRO A 37 -10.81 1.35 0.22
N THR A 38 -10.71 1.62 -1.07
CA THR A 38 -11.47 0.93 -2.11
C THR A 38 -11.21 -0.58 -2.03
N ARG A 39 -12.27 -1.37 -2.07
CA ARG A 39 -12.18 -2.83 -2.13
C ARG A 39 -12.31 -3.26 -3.58
N TYR A 40 -11.23 -3.84 -4.10
CA TYR A 40 -11.21 -4.41 -5.43
C TYR A 40 -11.53 -5.90 -5.40
N THR A 41 -12.14 -6.39 -6.48
CA THR A 41 -12.49 -7.79 -6.70
C THR A 41 -11.84 -8.29 -7.99
N ALA A 42 -11.90 -9.60 -8.24
CA ALA A 42 -11.41 -10.15 -9.48
C ALA A 42 -12.17 -9.62 -10.72
N ASN A 43 -13.41 -9.15 -10.54
CA ASN A 43 -14.22 -8.60 -11.63
C ASN A 43 -13.73 -7.21 -12.10
N ASP A 44 -12.94 -6.54 -11.29
CA ASP A 44 -12.37 -5.24 -11.62
C ASP A 44 -11.12 -5.35 -12.51
N ILE A 45 -10.60 -6.58 -12.70
CA ILE A 45 -9.36 -6.84 -13.42
C ILE A 45 -9.68 -7.60 -14.72
N LYS A 46 -9.68 -6.90 -15.84
CA LYS A 46 -9.95 -7.42 -17.18
C LYS A 46 -8.79 -7.28 -18.14
N SER A 47 -7.78 -6.53 -17.75
CA SER A 47 -6.58 -6.24 -18.55
C SER A 47 -5.34 -6.15 -17.64
N TYR A 48 -4.16 -6.15 -18.25
CA TYR A 48 -2.93 -5.83 -17.54
C TYR A 48 -2.91 -4.40 -16.97
N SER A 49 -3.56 -3.46 -17.67
CA SER A 49 -3.75 -2.09 -17.17
C SER A 49 -4.57 -2.08 -15.89
N ASP A 50 -5.73 -2.76 -15.88
CA ASP A 50 -6.57 -2.82 -14.68
C ASP A 50 -5.83 -3.51 -13.52
N LEU A 51 -5.07 -4.57 -13.82
CA LEU A 51 -4.25 -5.27 -12.81
C LEU A 51 -3.24 -4.33 -12.16
N PHE A 52 -2.56 -3.50 -12.97
CA PHE A 52 -1.61 -2.51 -12.47
C PHE A 52 -2.31 -1.40 -11.70
N ASP A 53 -3.43 -0.89 -12.21
CA ASP A 53 -4.21 0.16 -11.55
C ASP A 53 -4.72 -0.30 -10.16
N VAL A 54 -5.24 -1.53 -10.08
CA VAL A 54 -5.66 -2.14 -8.80
C VAL A 54 -4.47 -2.30 -7.86
N PHE A 55 -3.34 -2.78 -8.33
CA PHE A 55 -2.12 -2.90 -7.54
C PHE A 55 -1.66 -1.53 -7.04
N TRP A 56 -1.50 -0.55 -7.93
CA TRP A 56 -1.03 0.78 -7.59
C TRP A 56 -1.94 1.48 -6.57
N ASN A 57 -3.26 1.47 -6.81
CA ASN A 57 -4.23 2.07 -5.91
C ASN A 57 -4.27 1.37 -4.54
N THR A 58 -4.17 0.04 -4.51
CA THR A 58 -4.13 -0.72 -3.25
C THR A 58 -2.90 -0.33 -2.44
N MET A 59 -1.75 -0.23 -3.07
CA MET A 59 -0.53 0.22 -2.43
C MET A 59 -0.66 1.66 -1.93
N ASN A 60 -1.16 2.56 -2.78
CA ASN A 60 -1.33 3.98 -2.42
C ASN A 60 -2.25 4.19 -1.22
N GLN A 61 -3.27 3.34 -1.06
CA GLN A 61 -4.27 3.48 0.01
C GLN A 61 -3.92 2.70 1.28
N ARG A 62 -3.08 1.67 1.20
CA ARG A 62 -2.90 0.71 2.30
C ARG A 62 -1.47 0.49 2.73
N TYR A 63 -0.48 0.86 1.93
CA TYR A 63 0.92 0.68 2.29
C TYR A 63 1.42 1.86 3.13
N ASN A 64 1.53 1.66 4.43
CA ASN A 64 1.80 2.73 5.39
C ASN A 64 3.28 3.12 5.50
N TYR A 65 4.20 2.42 4.82
CA TYR A 65 5.65 2.63 4.98
C TYR A 65 6.29 3.41 3.84
N PHE A 66 5.51 4.06 2.96
CA PHE A 66 6.08 4.90 1.90
C PHE A 66 6.93 6.06 2.43
N TYR A 67 6.60 6.60 3.60
CA TYR A 67 7.37 7.67 4.22
C TYR A 67 8.79 7.24 4.65
N GLU A 68 9.02 5.94 4.85
CA GLU A 68 10.34 5.37 5.16
C GLU A 68 11.17 5.10 3.89
N GLN A 69 10.54 5.14 2.71
CA GLN A 69 11.16 4.87 1.41
C GLN A 69 11.67 6.18 0.79
N SER A 70 12.64 6.84 1.41
CA SER A 70 13.09 8.21 1.09
C SER A 70 13.51 8.47 -0.37
N SER A 71 13.79 7.42 -1.14
CA SER A 71 14.19 7.51 -2.56
C SER A 71 13.11 7.02 -3.53
N PHE A 72 11.90 6.72 -3.04
CA PHE A 72 10.85 6.07 -3.81
C PHE A 72 9.64 6.99 -3.96
N ASN A 73 9.38 7.45 -5.19
CA ASN A 73 8.21 8.26 -5.50
C ASN A 73 7.16 7.40 -6.18
N TRP A 74 6.07 7.11 -5.45
CA TRP A 74 5.01 6.22 -5.91
C TRP A 74 4.24 6.76 -7.11
N GLU A 75 4.09 8.07 -7.23
CA GLU A 75 3.45 8.70 -8.38
C GLU A 75 4.32 8.60 -9.65
N THR A 76 5.62 8.70 -9.50
CA THR A 76 6.56 8.47 -10.61
C THR A 76 6.44 7.04 -11.15
N VAL A 77 6.25 6.05 -10.26
CA VAL A 77 5.99 4.66 -10.66
C VAL A 77 4.74 4.57 -11.54
N TYR A 78 3.64 5.23 -11.16
CA TYR A 78 2.43 5.22 -11.98
C TYR A 78 2.69 5.78 -13.37
N ASN A 79 3.27 6.97 -13.43
CA ASN A 79 3.52 7.67 -14.69
C ASN A 79 4.44 6.88 -15.64
N GLU A 80 5.37 6.13 -15.08
CA GLU A 80 6.30 5.30 -15.87
C GLU A 80 5.66 3.99 -16.35
N TYR A 81 4.96 3.28 -15.45
CA TYR A 81 4.54 1.90 -15.71
C TYR A 81 3.13 1.77 -16.28
N ALA A 82 2.19 2.69 -16.01
CA ALA A 82 0.85 2.63 -16.57
C ALA A 82 0.85 2.55 -18.11
N PRO A 83 1.65 3.35 -18.85
CA PRO A 83 1.74 3.19 -20.31
C PRO A 83 2.39 1.86 -20.75
N LYS A 84 3.30 1.28 -19.96
CA LYS A 84 3.92 -0.02 -20.24
C LYS A 84 2.88 -1.15 -20.12
N PHE A 85 2.13 -1.19 -19.02
CA PHE A 85 1.07 -2.19 -18.82
C PHE A 85 -0.06 -2.06 -19.85
N LYS A 86 -0.42 -0.86 -20.27
CA LYS A 86 -1.44 -0.62 -21.30
C LYS A 86 -1.07 -1.23 -22.66
N LYS A 87 0.20 -1.45 -22.93
CA LYS A 87 0.68 -2.10 -24.19
C LYS A 87 0.48 -3.61 -24.18
N LEU A 88 0.38 -4.24 -23.02
CA LEU A 88 0.14 -5.69 -22.90
C LEU A 88 -1.33 -6.00 -23.18
N LYS A 89 -1.61 -6.89 -24.14
CA LYS A 89 -2.97 -7.09 -24.69
C LYS A 89 -3.57 -8.45 -24.37
N THR A 90 -2.77 -9.39 -23.92
CA THR A 90 -3.17 -10.81 -23.90
C THR A 90 -3.76 -11.29 -22.58
N PHE A 91 -4.10 -10.38 -21.64
CA PHE A 91 -4.61 -10.73 -20.31
C PHE A 91 -5.85 -11.63 -20.37
N ASN A 92 -6.81 -11.32 -21.26
CA ASN A 92 -8.04 -12.09 -21.45
C ASN A 92 -7.82 -13.42 -22.14
N ARG A 93 -6.63 -13.70 -22.66
CA ARG A 93 -6.28 -14.94 -23.33
C ARG A 93 -7.18 -15.24 -24.53
N ASP A 94 -7.60 -14.21 -25.27
CA ASP A 94 -8.47 -14.35 -26.43
C ASP A 94 -7.83 -15.29 -27.47
N LYS A 95 -8.66 -16.07 -28.16
CA LYS A 95 -8.21 -17.09 -29.13
C LYS A 95 -7.40 -16.54 -30.30
N GLN A 96 -7.49 -15.23 -30.55
CA GLN A 96 -6.70 -14.56 -31.58
C GLN A 96 -5.19 -14.49 -31.25
N TYR A 97 -4.83 -14.57 -29.95
CA TYR A 97 -3.44 -14.53 -29.52
C TYR A 97 -2.84 -15.93 -29.46
N SER A 98 -1.62 -16.08 -29.92
CA SER A 98 -0.85 -17.32 -29.78
C SER A 98 -0.41 -17.53 -28.32
N LYS A 99 -0.07 -18.77 -27.96
CA LYS A 99 0.53 -19.08 -26.65
C LYS A 99 1.83 -18.29 -26.44
N ALA A 100 2.61 -18.04 -27.48
CA ALA A 100 3.84 -17.30 -27.40
C ALA A 100 3.61 -15.83 -26.99
N GLU A 101 2.64 -15.16 -27.63
CA GLU A 101 2.27 -13.78 -27.31
C GLU A 101 1.77 -13.65 -25.86
N ILE A 102 0.91 -14.60 -25.41
CA ILE A 102 0.43 -14.62 -24.03
C ILE A 102 1.58 -14.77 -23.05
N SER A 103 2.53 -15.67 -23.34
CA SER A 103 3.70 -15.89 -22.49
C SER A 103 4.66 -14.68 -22.50
N GLU A 104 4.81 -14.00 -23.64
CA GLU A 104 5.62 -12.80 -23.75
C GLU A 104 5.08 -11.66 -22.89
N ASP A 105 3.78 -11.34 -23.01
CA ASP A 105 3.15 -10.29 -22.18
C ASP A 105 3.20 -10.65 -20.70
N CYS A 106 3.00 -11.93 -20.35
CA CYS A 106 3.15 -12.41 -18.98
C CYS A 106 4.56 -12.14 -18.44
N ASN A 107 5.60 -12.47 -19.20
CA ASN A 107 6.99 -12.26 -18.78
C ASN A 107 7.32 -10.77 -18.64
N LYS A 108 6.83 -9.90 -19.54
CA LYS A 108 6.95 -8.45 -19.40
C LYS A 108 6.24 -7.92 -18.16
N ALA A 109 5.05 -8.42 -17.87
CA ALA A 109 4.34 -8.04 -16.65
C ALA A 109 5.11 -8.44 -15.39
N ILE A 110 5.73 -9.64 -15.36
CA ILE A 110 6.59 -10.08 -14.27
C ILE A 110 7.80 -9.15 -14.12
N GLU A 111 8.45 -8.80 -15.22
CA GLU A 111 9.58 -7.88 -15.23
C GLU A 111 9.18 -6.52 -14.64
N TYR A 112 8.10 -5.91 -15.11
CA TYR A 112 7.63 -4.62 -14.62
C TYR A 112 7.27 -4.65 -13.12
N PHE A 113 6.55 -5.68 -12.67
CA PHE A 113 6.27 -5.82 -11.23
C PHE A 113 7.54 -6.03 -10.42
N THR A 114 8.53 -6.74 -10.94
CA THR A 114 9.83 -6.91 -10.28
C THR A 114 10.55 -5.57 -10.14
N GLU A 115 10.62 -4.78 -11.22
CA GLU A 115 11.24 -3.45 -11.22
C GLU A 115 10.57 -2.48 -10.24
N ILE A 116 9.23 -2.56 -10.11
CA ILE A 116 8.44 -1.72 -9.19
C ILE A 116 8.65 -2.15 -7.73
N ILE A 117 8.66 -3.45 -7.47
CA ILE A 117 8.62 -3.99 -6.10
C ILE A 117 10.02 -4.14 -5.50
N ASP A 118 11.02 -4.45 -6.31
CA ASP A 118 12.39 -4.68 -5.84
C ASP A 118 13.02 -3.49 -5.08
N PRO A 119 12.74 -2.22 -5.44
CA PRO A 119 13.21 -1.05 -4.68
C PRO A 119 12.54 -0.87 -3.30
N ILE A 120 11.40 -1.51 -3.04
CA ILE A 120 10.69 -1.38 -1.77
C ILE A 120 11.49 -2.11 -0.68
N ILE A 121 12.04 -1.35 0.28
CA ILE A 121 12.86 -1.90 1.37
C ILE A 121 11.93 -2.28 2.54
N ASP A 122 11.26 -3.42 2.40
CA ASP A 122 10.40 -3.97 3.44
C ASP A 122 10.44 -5.50 3.40
N ARG A 123 10.96 -6.12 4.46
CA ARG A 123 11.09 -7.59 4.56
C ARG A 123 9.77 -8.31 4.73
N HIS A 124 8.75 -7.61 5.17
CA HIS A 124 7.41 -8.15 5.42
C HIS A 124 6.49 -7.97 4.22
N PHE A 125 6.90 -7.12 3.28
CA PHE A 125 6.12 -6.87 2.08
C PHE A 125 6.22 -8.04 1.11
N TYR A 126 5.06 -8.60 0.78
CA TYR A 126 4.94 -9.52 -0.35
C TYR A 126 3.59 -9.33 -1.04
N VAL A 127 3.56 -9.60 -2.32
CA VAL A 127 2.33 -9.60 -3.11
C VAL A 127 2.29 -10.82 -4.02
N LYS A 128 1.13 -11.45 -4.09
CA LYS A 128 0.85 -12.55 -5.02
C LYS A 128 0.02 -12.03 -6.18
N ILE A 129 0.51 -12.22 -7.40
CA ILE A 129 -0.16 -11.80 -8.62
C ILE A 129 -0.39 -13.03 -9.51
N SER A 130 -1.62 -13.17 -10.02
CA SER A 130 -2.00 -14.25 -10.92
C SER A 130 -1.96 -13.76 -12.37
N LEU A 131 -1.10 -14.34 -13.19
CA LEU A 131 -0.85 -13.91 -14.56
C LEU A 131 -1.14 -15.03 -15.56
N PRO A 132 -1.76 -14.73 -16.73
CA PRO A 132 -1.98 -15.71 -17.78
C PRO A 132 -0.67 -16.11 -18.47
N VAL A 133 -0.43 -17.40 -18.64
CA VAL A 133 0.75 -17.96 -19.34
C VAL A 133 0.37 -18.59 -20.67
N SER A 134 -0.89 -19.02 -20.78
CA SER A 134 -1.48 -19.58 -21.99
C SER A 134 -2.99 -19.46 -21.90
N HIS A 135 -3.70 -19.92 -22.94
CA HIS A 135 -5.17 -19.92 -22.95
C HIS A 135 -5.80 -20.62 -21.73
N SER A 136 -5.16 -21.66 -21.22
CA SER A 136 -5.69 -22.50 -20.13
C SER A 136 -4.97 -22.36 -18.80
N PHE A 137 -3.77 -21.76 -18.78
CA PHE A 137 -2.94 -21.73 -17.59
C PHE A 137 -2.74 -20.32 -17.04
N ILE A 138 -2.88 -20.22 -15.72
CA ILE A 138 -2.54 -19.04 -14.92
C ILE A 138 -1.36 -19.40 -13.99
N ARG A 139 -0.37 -18.54 -13.92
CA ARG A 139 0.77 -18.66 -13.01
C ARG A 139 0.60 -17.70 -11.86
N ASN A 140 0.75 -18.20 -10.64
CA ASN A 140 0.89 -17.35 -9.46
C ASN A 140 2.36 -16.96 -9.30
N VAL A 141 2.62 -15.68 -9.26
CA VAL A 141 3.96 -15.11 -9.04
C VAL A 141 3.96 -14.40 -7.70
N TYR A 142 4.98 -14.63 -6.90
CA TYR A 142 5.18 -14.01 -5.61
C TYR A 142 6.32 -13.00 -5.73
N PHE A 143 6.03 -11.76 -5.40
CA PHE A 143 6.99 -10.68 -5.37
C PHE A 143 7.23 -10.28 -3.93
N HIS A 144 8.48 -10.03 -3.58
CA HIS A 144 8.88 -9.61 -2.24
C HIS A 144 9.61 -8.28 -2.34
N GLY A 145 9.43 -7.42 -1.33
CA GLY A 145 10.21 -6.20 -1.21
C GLY A 145 11.71 -6.50 -1.21
N GLY A 146 12.47 -5.65 -1.88
CA GLY A 146 13.91 -5.82 -2.03
C GLY A 146 14.64 -5.66 -0.71
N MET A 147 15.59 -6.55 -0.46
CA MET A 147 16.64 -6.30 0.50
C MET A 147 17.83 -5.72 -0.25
N LYS A 148 18.40 -4.60 0.21
CA LYS A 148 19.64 -4.00 -0.33
C LYS A 148 20.87 -4.89 -0.15
N SER A 149 20.75 -6.16 0.15
CA SER A 149 21.88 -7.07 0.26
C SER A 149 21.84 -8.11 -0.86
N LYS A 150 23.01 -8.41 -1.40
CA LYS A 150 23.27 -9.39 -2.47
C LYS A 150 22.92 -10.85 -2.11
N GLU A 151 22.14 -11.08 -1.07
CA GLU A 151 21.70 -12.40 -0.60
C GLU A 151 20.24 -12.64 -0.90
N LYS A 152 19.89 -12.67 -2.19
CA LYS A 152 18.59 -13.17 -2.62
C LYS A 152 18.74 -14.54 -3.24
N ILE A 153 18.79 -15.57 -2.45
CA ILE A 153 18.35 -16.90 -2.86
C ILE A 153 17.78 -17.60 -1.63
N TYR A 154 16.52 -17.31 -1.33
CA TYR A 154 15.72 -18.32 -0.63
C TYR A 154 14.82 -18.98 -1.67
N THR A 155 15.31 -20.00 -2.31
CA THR A 155 14.48 -21.06 -2.87
C THR A 155 13.76 -21.70 -1.69
N LEU A 156 12.47 -21.41 -1.53
CA LEU A 156 11.65 -22.20 -0.62
C LEU A 156 11.64 -23.63 -1.16
N PRO A 157 12.00 -24.62 -0.36
CA PRO A 157 11.81 -26.01 -0.74
C PRO A 157 10.31 -26.28 -0.85
N PHE A 158 9.95 -27.07 -1.82
CA PHE A 158 8.61 -27.55 -2.13
C PHE A 158 7.95 -28.28 -0.96
#